data_a489358956df27953c58358f30a30792
#
_entry.id   a489358956df27953c58358f30a30792
#
_cell.length_a   1.000
_cell.length_b   1.000
_cell.length_c   1.000
_cell.angle_alpha   90.00
_cell.angle_beta   90.00
_cell.angle_gamma   90.00
#
_symmetry.space_group_name_H-M   'P 1'
#
loop_
_entity.id
_entity.type
_entity.pdbx_description
1 polymer ?
#
loop_
_entity_poly.entity_id
_entity_poly.type
_entity_poly.pdbx_seq_one_letter_code
_entity_poly.pdbx_strand_id
1 'polypeptide(L)'
;AAFMQVYQILAGGTTQGELFNGILQFALYCVLYLAVVVFVVIMETAVRKIPIQYTNSSAARSGSDITFLPLKINSASVIPVIFAQSIMMAPQIVISFINTDLYNKLSQWLSLSTPTGLGLYALLTILFTFFYTDLQVDPEKVAENLGKSGAYIPGIRPGNETKTYLHKVLNRITVLGAIGLTLIAVVPYLLTMFTPLSQATAVGGTGIIIVVGVAMETVKQLKGQLTQKSYKGFLR
;
A
#
# COMPACT_ATOMS: atom_id res chain seq x y z
N ALA A 1 9.81 -20.30 -9.47
CA ALA A 1 9.89 -19.81 -10.85
C ALA A 1 11.06 -18.84 -11.02
N ALA A 2 11.16 -17.74 -10.27
CA ALA A 2 12.26 -16.75 -10.38
C ALA A 2 13.65 -17.36 -10.15
N PHE A 3 13.80 -18.24 -9.16
CA PHE A 3 15.07 -18.95 -8.88
C PHE A 3 15.52 -19.86 -10.03
N MET A 4 14.56 -20.54 -10.69
CA MET A 4 14.87 -21.38 -11.88
C MET A 4 15.31 -20.55 -13.08
N GLN A 5 14.73 -19.35 -13.26
CA GLN A 5 15.13 -18.46 -14.35
C GLN A 5 16.51 -17.83 -14.12
N VAL A 6 16.79 -17.45 -12.88
CA VAL A 6 18.13 -17.02 -12.47
C VAL A 6 19.16 -18.13 -12.70
N TYR A 7 18.81 -19.34 -12.33
CA TYR A 7 19.67 -20.50 -12.59
C TYR A 7 19.89 -20.75 -14.08
N GLN A 8 18.86 -20.60 -14.92
CA GLN A 8 18.98 -20.73 -16.38
C GLN A 8 19.81 -19.58 -17.00
N ILE A 9 19.70 -18.35 -16.50
CA ILE A 9 20.53 -17.22 -16.94
C ILE A 9 22.00 -17.46 -16.53
N LEU A 10 22.24 -17.98 -15.32
CA LEU A 10 23.59 -18.28 -14.82
C LEU A 10 24.21 -19.55 -15.45
N ALA A 11 23.41 -20.59 -15.69
CA ALA A 11 23.88 -21.87 -16.20
C ALA A 11 23.87 -21.97 -17.74
N GLY A 12 23.10 -21.13 -18.43
CA GLY A 12 22.96 -21.16 -19.90
C GLY A 12 24.06 -20.40 -20.68
N GLY A 13 24.83 -19.56 -20.00
CA GLY A 13 25.89 -18.78 -20.64
C GLY A 13 27.22 -19.56 -20.65
N THR A 14 27.58 -20.09 -21.79
CA THR A 14 28.91 -20.77 -22.00
C THR A 14 30.03 -19.80 -22.31
N THR A 15 29.74 -18.54 -22.61
CA THR A 15 30.69 -17.49 -22.92
C THR A 15 30.81 -16.47 -21.77
N GLN A 16 32.05 -16.05 -21.44
CA GLN A 16 32.31 -15.11 -20.32
C GLN A 16 31.53 -13.79 -20.42
N GLY A 17 31.25 -13.32 -21.65
CA GLY A 17 30.46 -12.09 -21.85
C GLY A 17 28.98 -12.22 -21.51
N GLU A 18 28.37 -13.37 -21.75
CA GLU A 18 26.95 -13.65 -21.43
C GLU A 18 26.75 -13.85 -19.94
N LEU A 19 27.70 -14.50 -19.24
CA LEU A 19 27.70 -14.65 -17.79
C LEU A 19 27.77 -13.29 -17.08
N PHE A 20 28.62 -12.39 -17.54
CA PHE A 20 28.73 -11.04 -16.95
C PHE A 20 27.43 -10.25 -17.11
N ASN A 21 26.81 -10.27 -18.29
CA ASN A 21 25.54 -9.61 -18.53
C ASN A 21 24.40 -10.25 -17.70
N GLY A 22 24.38 -11.57 -17.54
CA GLY A 22 23.42 -12.28 -16.70
C GLY A 22 23.52 -11.89 -15.22
N ILE A 23 24.74 -11.82 -14.69
CA ILE A 23 25.01 -11.40 -13.30
C ILE A 23 24.62 -9.93 -13.10
N LEU A 24 24.93 -9.05 -14.07
CA LEU A 24 24.57 -7.63 -14.00
C LEU A 24 23.06 -7.44 -14.01
N GLN A 25 22.32 -8.15 -14.86
CA GLN A 25 20.85 -8.11 -14.90
C GLN A 25 20.22 -8.62 -13.60
N PHE A 26 20.77 -9.68 -13.03
CA PHE A 26 20.33 -10.19 -11.74
C PHE A 26 20.57 -9.21 -10.60
N ALA A 27 21.77 -8.62 -10.55
CA ALA A 27 22.09 -7.62 -9.54
C ALA A 27 21.17 -6.39 -9.64
N LEU A 28 20.91 -5.91 -10.85
CA LEU A 28 19.99 -4.81 -11.11
C LEU A 28 18.56 -5.16 -10.69
N TYR A 29 18.11 -6.37 -10.97
CA TYR A 29 16.81 -6.87 -10.52
C TYR A 29 16.71 -6.89 -8.99
N CYS A 30 17.72 -7.39 -8.28
CA CYS A 30 17.75 -7.41 -6.81
C CYS A 30 17.71 -5.99 -6.23
N VAL A 31 18.45 -5.05 -6.81
CA VAL A 31 18.46 -3.64 -6.36
C VAL A 31 17.09 -2.99 -6.56
N LEU A 32 16.48 -3.16 -7.73
CA LEU A 32 15.14 -2.64 -8.01
C LEU A 32 14.09 -3.23 -7.07
N TYR A 33 14.21 -4.52 -6.80
CA TYR A 33 13.31 -5.22 -5.90
C TYR A 33 13.41 -4.72 -4.46
N LEU A 34 14.64 -4.53 -3.96
CA LEU A 34 14.90 -3.91 -2.67
C LEU A 34 14.34 -2.47 -2.62
N ALA A 35 14.50 -1.70 -3.68
CA ALA A 35 13.95 -0.35 -3.76
C ALA A 35 12.42 -0.34 -3.63
N VAL A 36 11.72 -1.29 -4.29
CA VAL A 36 10.26 -1.45 -4.16
C VAL A 36 9.88 -1.80 -2.72
N VAL A 37 10.56 -2.74 -2.09
CA VAL A 37 10.30 -3.12 -0.68
C VAL A 37 10.47 -1.92 0.25
N VAL A 38 11.57 -1.17 0.12
CA VAL A 38 11.82 0.03 0.92
C VAL A 38 10.72 1.07 0.70
N PHE A 39 10.29 1.27 -0.54
CA PHE A 39 9.22 2.22 -0.84
C PHE A 39 7.87 1.79 -0.23
N VAL A 40 7.54 0.49 -0.27
CA VAL A 40 6.36 -0.07 0.41
C VAL A 40 6.41 0.20 1.91
N VAL A 41 7.57 -0.06 2.55
CA VAL A 41 7.76 0.18 4.00
C VAL A 41 7.58 1.65 4.34
N ILE A 42 8.12 2.57 3.54
CA ILE A 42 7.95 4.01 3.71
C ILE A 42 6.47 4.40 3.63
N MET A 43 5.76 3.92 2.61
CA MET A 43 4.33 4.21 2.42
C MET A 43 3.46 3.67 3.56
N GLU A 44 3.75 2.47 4.05
CA GLU A 44 3.02 1.85 5.16
C GLU A 44 3.32 2.47 6.53
N THR A 45 4.51 3.06 6.71
CA THR A 45 4.90 3.72 7.96
C THR A 45 4.57 5.20 7.98
N ALA A 46 4.32 5.79 6.82
CA ALA A 46 4.06 7.21 6.70
C ALA A 46 2.73 7.62 7.38
N VAL A 47 2.83 8.52 8.37
CA VAL A 47 1.69 9.04 9.12
C VAL A 47 1.72 10.57 9.13
N ARG A 48 0.56 11.18 8.97
CA ARG A 48 0.38 12.62 9.20
C ARG A 48 -0.04 12.84 10.63
N LYS A 49 0.72 13.61 11.38
CA LYS A 49 0.44 14.00 12.77
C LYS A 49 -0.37 15.29 12.79
N ILE A 50 -1.60 15.25 13.35
CA ILE A 50 -2.42 16.45 13.58
C ILE A 50 -2.31 16.80 15.05
N PRO A 51 -1.93 18.05 15.42
CA PRO A 51 -1.87 18.46 16.82
C PRO A 51 -3.28 18.50 17.41
N ILE A 52 -3.45 17.95 18.60
CA ILE A 52 -4.69 18.01 19.39
C ILE A 52 -4.38 18.49 20.80
N GLN A 53 -5.34 19.19 21.42
CA GLN A 53 -5.25 19.67 22.79
C GLN A 53 -6.46 19.17 23.58
N TYR A 54 -6.25 18.88 24.86
CA TYR A 54 -7.31 18.46 25.78
C TYR A 54 -7.75 19.63 26.68
N THR A 55 -9.05 19.80 26.88
CA THR A 55 -9.62 20.88 27.67
C THR A 55 -9.29 20.75 29.17
N ASN A 56 -9.11 19.49 29.67
CA ASN A 56 -8.88 19.17 31.08
C ASN A 56 -7.42 18.88 31.42
N SER A 57 -6.48 19.30 30.60
CA SER A 57 -5.07 19.07 30.89
C SER A 57 -4.66 20.01 32.04
N SER A 58 -4.58 19.47 33.27
CA SER A 58 -3.84 20.07 34.40
C SER A 58 -2.32 20.24 34.07
N ALA A 59 -1.89 19.70 32.94
CA ALA A 59 -0.59 19.87 32.30
C ALA A 59 -0.36 21.26 31.68
N ALA A 60 -1.30 22.21 31.79
CA ALA A 60 -1.06 23.60 31.46
C ALA A 60 0.07 24.25 32.33
N ARG A 61 0.58 23.54 33.33
CA ARG A 61 1.74 23.93 34.17
C ARG A 61 3.09 23.43 33.70
N SER A 62 3.16 22.46 32.80
CA SER A 62 4.39 21.99 32.18
C SER A 62 4.23 22.13 30.66
N GLY A 63 4.63 23.26 30.15
CA GLY A 63 4.46 23.57 28.73
C GLY A 63 5.13 22.56 27.84
N SER A 64 4.36 21.72 27.17
CA SER A 64 4.71 21.11 25.87
C SER A 64 4.26 19.67 25.62
N ASP A 65 3.25 19.11 26.26
CA ASP A 65 2.72 17.82 25.76
C ASP A 65 1.64 18.06 24.71
N ILE A 66 2.08 18.50 23.51
CA ILE A 66 1.21 18.51 22.32
C ILE A 66 0.98 17.05 21.93
N THR A 67 -0.22 16.56 22.19
CA THR A 67 -0.63 15.24 21.73
C THR A 67 -0.96 15.31 20.23
N PHE A 68 -0.59 14.27 19.50
CA PHE A 68 -0.82 14.20 18.06
C PHE A 68 -1.81 13.09 17.72
N LEU A 69 -2.76 13.39 16.83
CA LEU A 69 -3.59 12.38 16.19
C LEU A 69 -2.84 11.86 14.95
N PRO A 70 -2.36 10.60 14.95
CA PRO A 70 -1.68 10.04 13.79
C PRO A 70 -2.71 9.54 12.76
N LEU A 71 -2.74 10.14 11.57
CA LEU A 71 -3.49 9.64 10.42
C LEU A 71 -2.53 8.92 9.46
N LYS A 72 -2.79 7.65 9.15
CA LYS A 72 -2.00 6.90 8.17
C LYS A 72 -2.21 7.47 6.77
N ILE A 73 -1.14 7.61 5.99
CA ILE A 73 -1.22 8.05 4.59
C ILE A 73 -1.87 6.96 3.74
N ASN A 74 -1.48 5.71 3.95
CA ASN A 74 -2.10 4.55 3.35
C ASN A 74 -3.00 3.85 4.38
N SER A 75 -4.23 4.35 4.57
CA SER A 75 -5.20 3.74 5.49
C SER A 75 -5.76 2.43 4.93
N ALA A 76 -5.94 2.35 3.61
CA ALA A 76 -6.47 1.19 2.93
C ALA A 76 -5.47 0.00 2.84
N SER A 77 -4.18 0.24 3.16
CA SER A 77 -3.09 -0.75 3.08
C SER A 77 -3.00 -1.37 1.67
N VAL A 78 -2.79 -2.67 1.54
CA VAL A 78 -2.63 -3.37 0.25
C VAL A 78 -3.93 -3.95 -0.31
N ILE A 79 -5.04 -3.82 0.42
CA ILE A 79 -6.35 -4.39 0.05
C ILE A 79 -6.84 -3.90 -1.33
N PRO A 80 -6.76 -2.60 -1.68
CA PRO A 80 -7.19 -2.10 -2.99
C PRO A 80 -6.48 -2.77 -4.17
N VAL A 81 -5.20 -3.07 -4.02
CA VAL A 81 -4.37 -3.74 -5.03
C VAL A 81 -4.88 -5.16 -5.29
N ILE A 82 -5.22 -5.89 -4.22
CA ILE A 82 -5.74 -7.26 -4.32
C ILE A 82 -7.09 -7.26 -5.04
N PHE A 83 -7.98 -6.34 -4.69
CA PHE A 83 -9.31 -6.24 -5.33
C PHE A 83 -9.21 -5.83 -6.80
N ALA A 84 -8.39 -4.84 -7.12
CA ALA A 84 -8.17 -4.43 -8.51
C ALA A 84 -7.63 -5.58 -9.35
N GLN A 85 -6.67 -6.34 -8.85
CA GLN A 85 -6.12 -7.52 -9.52
C GLN A 85 -7.16 -8.63 -9.68
N SER A 86 -7.95 -8.91 -8.64
CA SER A 86 -8.99 -9.93 -8.67
C SER A 86 -10.09 -9.60 -9.68
N ILE A 87 -10.53 -8.35 -9.75
CA ILE A 87 -11.54 -7.90 -10.74
C ILE A 87 -11.01 -8.01 -12.16
N MET A 88 -9.73 -7.76 -12.40
CA MET A 88 -9.15 -7.93 -13.72
C MET A 88 -8.96 -9.39 -14.11
N MET A 89 -8.63 -10.26 -13.17
CA MET A 89 -8.41 -11.69 -13.42
C MET A 89 -9.71 -12.49 -13.51
N ALA A 90 -10.74 -12.17 -12.74
CA ALA A 90 -11.98 -12.94 -12.66
C ALA A 90 -12.66 -13.12 -14.03
N PRO A 91 -12.88 -12.08 -14.86
CA PRO A 91 -13.48 -12.24 -16.18
C PRO A 91 -12.63 -13.12 -17.11
N GLN A 92 -11.31 -12.99 -17.04
CA GLN A 92 -10.38 -13.78 -17.86
C GLN A 92 -10.51 -15.28 -17.53
N ILE A 93 -10.57 -15.63 -16.24
CA ILE A 93 -10.71 -17.01 -15.78
C ILE A 93 -12.06 -17.57 -16.24
N VAL A 94 -13.16 -16.85 -16.04
CA VAL A 94 -14.50 -17.32 -16.43
C VAL A 94 -14.59 -17.56 -17.95
N ILE A 95 -14.09 -16.63 -18.75
CA ILE A 95 -14.17 -16.74 -20.22
C ILE A 95 -13.22 -17.83 -20.75
N SER A 96 -12.10 -18.12 -20.09
CA SER A 96 -11.21 -19.20 -20.48
C SER A 96 -11.89 -20.59 -20.50
N PHE A 97 -12.91 -20.79 -19.66
CA PHE A 97 -13.71 -22.01 -19.63
C PHE A 97 -14.83 -22.08 -20.69
N ILE A 98 -15.26 -20.93 -21.21
CA ILE A 98 -16.43 -20.83 -22.09
C ILE A 98 -16.01 -20.79 -23.56
N ASN A 99 -15.06 -19.93 -23.92
CA ASN A 99 -14.68 -19.71 -25.30
C ASN A 99 -13.26 -19.15 -25.43
N THR A 100 -12.40 -19.90 -26.12
CA THR A 100 -10.99 -19.56 -26.33
C THR A 100 -10.81 -18.31 -27.19
N ASP A 101 -11.67 -18.05 -28.17
CA ASP A 101 -11.55 -16.89 -29.07
C ASP A 101 -11.90 -15.58 -28.34
N LEU A 102 -12.94 -15.62 -27.50
CA LEU A 102 -13.29 -14.49 -26.64
C LEU A 102 -12.22 -14.23 -25.58
N TYR A 103 -11.64 -15.31 -25.03
CA TYR A 103 -10.50 -15.19 -24.10
C TYR A 103 -9.33 -14.45 -24.75
N ASN A 104 -8.94 -14.82 -25.97
CA ASN A 104 -7.81 -14.18 -26.67
C ASN A 104 -8.06 -12.69 -26.95
N LYS A 105 -9.28 -12.31 -27.31
CA LYS A 105 -9.65 -10.89 -27.50
C LYS A 105 -9.65 -10.12 -26.17
N LEU A 106 -10.23 -10.71 -25.12
CA LEU A 106 -10.33 -10.04 -23.82
C LEU A 106 -8.95 -9.94 -23.13
N SER A 107 -8.13 -10.96 -23.27
CA SER A 107 -6.77 -10.96 -22.69
C SER A 107 -5.88 -9.87 -23.29
N GLN A 108 -6.08 -9.51 -24.56
CA GLN A 108 -5.36 -8.39 -25.18
C GLN A 108 -5.68 -7.05 -24.49
N TRP A 109 -6.90 -6.87 -23.97
CA TRP A 109 -7.32 -5.63 -23.32
C TRP A 109 -7.12 -5.64 -21.79
N LEU A 110 -7.36 -6.78 -21.15
CA LEU A 110 -7.29 -6.92 -19.68
C LEU A 110 -5.96 -7.45 -19.16
N SER A 111 -5.04 -7.88 -20.03
CA SER A 111 -3.75 -8.38 -19.58
C SER A 111 -2.93 -7.26 -18.93
N LEU A 112 -2.38 -7.54 -17.75
CA LEU A 112 -1.48 -6.64 -17.03
C LEU A 112 -0.13 -6.40 -17.75
N SER A 113 0.12 -7.17 -18.82
CA SER A 113 1.30 -6.99 -19.69
C SER A 113 1.04 -6.06 -20.86
N THR A 114 -0.19 -5.58 -21.04
CA THR A 114 -0.54 -4.60 -22.07
C THR A 114 -0.67 -3.20 -21.47
N PRO A 115 -0.31 -2.13 -22.19
CA PRO A 115 -0.47 -0.77 -21.68
C PRO A 115 -1.91 -0.43 -21.31
N THR A 116 -2.89 -0.96 -22.05
CA THR A 116 -4.32 -0.77 -21.79
C THR A 116 -4.76 -1.42 -20.50
N GLY A 117 -4.39 -2.69 -20.28
CA GLY A 117 -4.71 -3.40 -19.05
C GLY A 117 -4.00 -2.80 -17.84
N LEU A 118 -2.75 -2.35 -18.01
CA LEU A 118 -2.01 -1.68 -16.94
C LEU A 118 -2.67 -0.35 -16.54
N GLY A 119 -3.14 0.43 -17.52
CA GLY A 119 -3.88 1.67 -17.27
C GLY A 119 -5.19 1.43 -16.54
N LEU A 120 -5.95 0.39 -16.93
CA LEU A 120 -7.19 -0.01 -16.25
C LEU A 120 -6.92 -0.49 -14.82
N TYR A 121 -5.86 -1.26 -14.61
CA TYR A 121 -5.41 -1.70 -13.28
C TYR A 121 -5.06 -0.53 -12.37
N ALA A 122 -4.31 0.45 -12.88
CA ALA A 122 -3.97 1.67 -12.15
C ALA A 122 -5.23 2.45 -11.74
N LEU A 123 -6.17 2.62 -12.67
CA LEU A 123 -7.44 3.31 -12.42
C LEU A 123 -8.27 2.59 -11.36
N LEU A 124 -8.41 1.27 -11.47
CA LEU A 124 -9.12 0.46 -10.47
C LEU A 124 -8.44 0.54 -9.10
N THR A 125 -7.12 0.48 -9.05
CA THR A 125 -6.37 0.61 -7.79
C THR A 125 -6.65 1.95 -7.12
N ILE A 126 -6.63 3.06 -7.87
CA ILE A 126 -6.98 4.39 -7.35
C ILE A 126 -8.42 4.41 -6.82
N LEU A 127 -9.38 3.95 -7.61
CA LEU A 127 -10.80 3.92 -7.25
C LEU A 127 -11.02 3.13 -5.95
N PHE A 128 -10.45 1.93 -5.86
CA PHE A 128 -10.55 1.11 -4.66
C PHE A 128 -9.83 1.71 -3.46
N THR A 129 -8.73 2.44 -3.67
CA THR A 129 -8.04 3.11 -2.57
C THR A 129 -8.92 4.18 -1.93
N PHE A 130 -9.61 4.99 -2.72
CA PHE A 130 -10.58 5.96 -2.20
C PHE A 130 -11.72 5.26 -1.47
N PHE A 131 -12.33 4.26 -2.09
CA PHE A 131 -13.44 3.52 -1.51
C PHE A 131 -13.08 2.87 -0.16
N TYR A 132 -11.94 2.17 -0.09
CA TYR A 132 -11.51 1.54 1.15
C TYR A 132 -11.05 2.52 2.21
N THR A 133 -10.46 3.66 1.84
CA THR A 133 -10.08 4.69 2.80
C THR A 133 -11.32 5.27 3.50
N ASP A 134 -12.37 5.57 2.75
CA ASP A 134 -13.63 6.08 3.29
C ASP A 134 -14.32 5.06 4.22
N LEU A 135 -14.20 3.77 3.91
CA LEU A 135 -14.72 2.71 4.78
C LEU A 135 -13.92 2.54 6.08
N GLN A 136 -12.60 2.70 6.02
CA GLN A 136 -11.73 2.47 7.19
C GLN A 136 -11.68 3.65 8.16
N VAL A 137 -11.72 4.87 7.65
CA VAL A 137 -11.60 6.07 8.46
C VAL A 137 -12.83 6.94 8.28
N ASP A 138 -13.76 6.83 9.24
CA ASP A 138 -14.95 7.66 9.30
C ASP A 138 -14.64 8.98 10.02
N PRO A 139 -14.57 10.12 9.29
CA PRO A 139 -14.25 11.42 9.88
C PRO A 139 -15.25 11.86 10.96
N GLU A 140 -16.50 11.42 10.84
CA GLU A 140 -17.57 11.75 11.79
C GLU A 140 -17.31 11.10 13.13
N LYS A 141 -17.05 9.78 13.15
CA LYS A 141 -16.73 9.05 14.37
C LYS A 141 -15.45 9.56 15.04
N VAL A 142 -14.44 9.93 14.22
CA VAL A 142 -13.20 10.50 14.76
C VAL A 142 -13.48 11.87 15.42
N ALA A 143 -14.27 12.74 14.79
CA ALA A 143 -14.63 14.04 15.35
C ALA A 143 -15.47 13.90 16.62
N GLU A 144 -16.42 12.97 16.64
CA GLU A 144 -17.24 12.66 17.80
C GLU A 144 -16.42 12.14 18.99
N ASN A 145 -15.50 11.20 18.73
CA ASN A 145 -14.60 10.65 19.74
C ASN A 145 -13.65 11.72 20.32
N LEU A 146 -13.15 12.64 19.50
CA LEU A 146 -12.38 13.78 19.98
C LEU A 146 -13.23 14.67 20.90
N GLY A 147 -14.48 14.97 20.51
CA GLY A 147 -15.40 15.74 21.35
C GLY A 147 -15.70 15.06 22.67
N LYS A 148 -16.00 13.76 22.68
CA LYS A 148 -16.24 12.95 23.90
C LYS A 148 -15.03 12.89 24.81
N SER A 149 -13.83 12.90 24.26
CA SER A 149 -12.58 12.90 25.03
C SER A 149 -12.18 14.29 25.54
N GLY A 150 -12.95 15.34 25.26
CA GLY A 150 -12.60 16.72 25.58
C GLY A 150 -11.38 17.22 24.80
N ALA A 151 -11.06 16.57 23.68
CA ALA A 151 -9.95 16.95 22.80
C ALA A 151 -10.45 17.80 21.63
N TYR A 152 -9.66 18.79 21.24
CA TYR A 152 -9.98 19.67 20.11
C TYR A 152 -8.72 19.95 19.28
N ILE A 153 -8.93 20.32 18.02
CA ILE A 153 -7.85 20.74 17.12
C ILE A 153 -7.68 22.26 17.29
N PRO A 154 -6.47 22.77 17.59
CA PRO A 154 -6.25 24.20 17.75
C PRO A 154 -6.71 24.98 16.53
N GLY A 155 -7.51 26.02 16.75
CA GLY A 155 -8.05 26.88 15.69
C GLY A 155 -9.29 26.35 14.97
N ILE A 156 -9.86 25.19 15.37
CA ILE A 156 -11.05 24.60 14.77
C ILE A 156 -12.09 24.35 15.87
N ARG A 157 -13.34 24.74 15.62
CA ARG A 157 -14.43 24.50 16.58
C ARG A 157 -14.76 23.01 16.66
N PRO A 158 -14.96 22.46 17.88
CA PRO A 158 -15.41 21.09 18.05
C PRO A 158 -16.76 20.84 17.36
N GLY A 159 -16.93 19.63 16.81
CA GLY A 159 -18.17 19.23 16.16
C GLY A 159 -18.07 19.24 14.64
N ASN A 160 -18.99 19.89 13.95
CA ASN A 160 -19.13 19.78 12.50
C ASN A 160 -17.94 20.40 11.71
N GLU A 161 -17.32 21.46 12.23
CA GLU A 161 -16.12 22.05 11.63
C GLU A 161 -14.93 21.10 11.70
N THR A 162 -14.77 20.39 12.81
CA THR A 162 -13.74 19.34 12.98
C THR A 162 -13.94 18.19 11.99
N LYS A 163 -15.20 17.72 11.79
CA LYS A 163 -15.56 16.71 10.78
C LYS A 163 -15.14 17.17 9.37
N THR A 164 -15.53 18.40 8.99
CA THR A 164 -15.21 18.95 7.66
C THR A 164 -13.70 19.08 7.44
N TYR A 165 -12.99 19.52 8.45
CA TYR A 165 -11.53 19.63 8.41
C TYR A 165 -10.86 18.26 8.25
N LEU A 166 -11.26 17.27 9.05
CA LEU A 166 -10.74 15.90 8.98
C LEU A 166 -11.02 15.27 7.61
N HIS A 167 -12.23 15.41 7.08
CA HIS A 167 -12.58 14.94 5.74
C HIS A 167 -11.67 15.56 4.66
N LYS A 168 -11.42 16.87 4.72
CA LYS A 168 -10.53 17.56 3.78
C LYS A 168 -9.08 17.08 3.89
N VAL A 169 -8.61 16.84 5.11
CA VAL A 169 -7.26 16.31 5.35
C VAL A 169 -7.15 14.86 4.86
N LEU A 170 -8.14 14.02 5.16
CA LEU A 170 -8.18 12.62 4.71
C LEU A 170 -8.17 12.53 3.19
N ASN A 171 -9.02 13.28 2.49
CA ASN A 171 -9.02 13.27 1.02
C ASN A 171 -7.65 13.64 0.43
N ARG A 172 -6.98 14.65 0.98
CA ARG A 172 -5.65 15.03 0.50
C ARG A 172 -4.59 13.95 0.74
N ILE A 173 -4.67 13.28 1.89
CA ILE A 173 -3.76 12.18 2.23
C ILE A 173 -4.05 10.97 1.35
N THR A 174 -5.33 10.66 1.11
CA THR A 174 -5.76 9.55 0.25
C THR A 174 -5.27 9.71 -1.18
N VAL A 175 -5.30 10.92 -1.74
CA VAL A 175 -4.73 11.18 -3.08
C VAL A 175 -3.25 10.78 -3.13
N LEU A 176 -2.46 11.21 -2.15
CA LEU A 176 -1.03 10.86 -2.07
C LEU A 176 -0.83 9.35 -1.87
N GLY A 177 -1.64 8.75 -0.99
CA GLY A 177 -1.63 7.30 -0.75
C GLY A 177 -2.00 6.49 -1.99
N ALA A 178 -3.04 6.92 -2.73
CA ALA A 178 -3.50 6.26 -3.95
C ALA A 178 -2.44 6.31 -5.06
N ILE A 179 -1.81 7.47 -5.26
CA ILE A 179 -0.72 7.60 -6.24
C ILE A 179 0.46 6.70 -5.86
N GLY A 180 0.90 6.73 -4.59
CA GLY A 180 2.00 5.91 -4.11
C GLY A 180 1.69 4.41 -4.23
N LEU A 181 0.50 3.98 -3.83
CA LEU A 181 0.08 2.58 -3.91
C LEU A 181 -0.02 2.09 -5.36
N THR A 182 -0.59 2.92 -6.25
CA THR A 182 -0.68 2.61 -7.68
C THR A 182 0.71 2.49 -8.30
N LEU A 183 1.64 3.38 -7.95
CA LEU A 183 3.02 3.34 -8.42
C LEU A 183 3.68 2.02 -8.01
N ILE A 184 3.56 1.62 -6.74
CA ILE A 184 4.08 0.35 -6.23
C ILE A 184 3.45 -0.83 -6.99
N ALA A 185 2.15 -0.82 -7.22
CA ALA A 185 1.42 -1.91 -7.87
C ALA A 185 1.80 -2.07 -9.35
N VAL A 186 2.10 -0.98 -10.04
CA VAL A 186 2.41 -0.94 -11.48
C VAL A 186 3.88 -1.24 -11.78
N VAL A 187 4.80 -0.84 -10.91
CA VAL A 187 6.26 -0.99 -11.12
C VAL A 187 6.68 -2.41 -11.51
N PRO A 188 6.24 -3.51 -10.84
CA PRO A 188 6.65 -4.87 -11.23
C PRO A 188 6.25 -5.23 -12.67
N TYR A 189 5.10 -4.74 -13.14
CA TYR A 189 4.64 -4.98 -14.52
C TYR A 189 5.41 -4.14 -15.54
N LEU A 190 5.72 -2.88 -15.21
CA LEU A 190 6.57 -2.05 -16.05
C LEU A 190 7.97 -2.68 -16.22
N LEU A 191 8.53 -3.23 -15.15
CA LEU A 191 9.83 -3.90 -15.23
C LEU A 191 9.82 -5.08 -16.21
N THR A 192 8.73 -5.87 -16.27
CA THR A 192 8.63 -6.98 -17.24
C THR A 192 8.39 -6.50 -18.67
N MET A 193 7.90 -5.28 -18.88
CA MET A 193 7.78 -4.70 -20.23
C MET A 193 9.13 -4.21 -20.79
N PHE A 194 10.00 -3.70 -19.91
CA PHE A 194 11.29 -3.13 -20.31
C PHE A 194 12.46 -4.13 -20.21
N THR A 195 12.27 -5.26 -19.54
CA THR A 195 13.31 -6.28 -19.36
C THR A 195 12.81 -7.62 -19.92
N PRO A 196 13.71 -8.47 -20.46
CA PRO A 196 13.34 -9.80 -20.96
C PRO A 196 12.96 -10.80 -19.84
N LEU A 197 12.53 -10.29 -18.69
CA LEU A 197 12.10 -11.09 -17.56
C LEU A 197 10.69 -11.66 -17.81
N SER A 198 10.44 -12.90 -17.40
CA SER A 198 9.13 -13.51 -17.61
C SER A 198 8.05 -12.87 -16.74
N GLN A 199 6.79 -12.97 -17.20
CA GLN A 199 5.60 -12.49 -16.48
C GLN A 199 5.45 -13.09 -15.06
N ALA A 200 6.00 -14.29 -14.84
CA ALA A 200 6.03 -14.92 -13.51
C ALA A 200 6.76 -14.05 -12.46
N THR A 201 7.69 -13.22 -12.90
CA THR A 201 8.44 -12.31 -12.03
C THR A 201 7.58 -11.11 -11.57
N ALA A 202 6.69 -10.61 -12.43
CA ALA A 202 5.75 -9.54 -12.07
C ALA A 202 4.73 -10.01 -11.02
N VAL A 203 4.19 -11.23 -11.21
CA VAL A 203 3.26 -11.83 -10.24
C VAL A 203 3.95 -12.06 -8.88
N GLY A 204 5.23 -12.49 -8.90
CA GLY A 204 6.04 -12.58 -7.67
C GLY A 204 6.24 -11.21 -6.99
N GLY A 205 6.39 -10.14 -7.78
CA GLY A 205 6.54 -8.76 -7.28
C GLY A 205 5.33 -8.27 -6.49
N THR A 206 4.12 -8.46 -7.01
CA THR A 206 2.88 -8.09 -6.28
C THR A 206 2.68 -8.93 -5.03
N GLY A 207 3.01 -10.22 -5.05
CA GLY A 207 2.96 -11.09 -3.87
C GLY A 207 3.82 -10.58 -2.72
N ILE A 208 5.00 -10.03 -3.01
CA ILE A 208 5.88 -9.46 -1.97
C ILE A 208 5.33 -8.14 -1.41
N ILE A 209 4.72 -7.31 -2.22
CA ILE A 209 4.05 -6.10 -1.73
C ILE A 209 3.00 -6.48 -0.67
N ILE A 210 2.23 -7.54 -0.96
CA ILE A 210 1.23 -8.07 -0.03
C ILE A 210 1.90 -8.61 1.25
N VAL A 211 2.95 -9.43 1.11
CA VAL A 211 3.66 -10.00 2.27
C VAL A 211 4.27 -8.91 3.14
N VAL A 212 4.95 -7.93 2.54
CA VAL A 212 5.55 -6.80 3.28
C VAL A 212 4.48 -5.96 3.96
N GLY A 213 3.38 -5.64 3.27
CA GLY A 213 2.26 -4.87 3.83
C GLY A 213 1.63 -5.58 5.04
N VAL A 214 1.30 -6.87 4.90
CA VAL A 214 0.74 -7.68 5.99
C VAL A 214 1.72 -7.83 7.15
N ALA A 215 3.00 -8.07 6.88
CA ALA A 215 4.03 -8.16 7.92
C ALA A 215 4.14 -6.85 8.72
N MET A 216 4.13 -5.70 8.05
CA MET A 216 4.16 -4.39 8.69
C MET A 216 2.92 -4.11 9.55
N GLU A 217 1.74 -4.49 9.07
CA GLU A 217 0.49 -4.38 9.83
C GLU A 217 0.53 -5.27 11.08
N THR A 218 0.97 -6.52 10.94
CA THR A 218 1.13 -7.47 12.06
C THR A 218 2.11 -6.93 13.11
N VAL A 219 3.26 -6.40 12.71
CA VAL A 219 4.23 -5.80 13.64
C VAL A 219 3.63 -4.61 14.38
N LYS A 220 2.84 -3.76 13.71
CA LYS A 220 2.15 -2.62 14.35
C LYS A 220 1.12 -3.10 15.37
N GLN A 221 0.32 -4.12 15.04
CA GLN A 221 -0.67 -4.70 15.96
C GLN A 221 -0.01 -5.34 17.18
N LEU A 222 1.07 -6.10 16.99
CA LEU A 222 1.84 -6.70 18.10
C LEU A 222 2.43 -5.64 19.02
N LYS A 223 3.03 -4.58 18.47
CA LYS A 223 3.52 -3.45 19.28
C LYS A 223 2.41 -2.80 20.10
N GLY A 224 1.24 -2.58 19.51
CA GLY A 224 0.06 -2.04 20.22
C GLY A 224 -0.37 -2.91 21.40
N GLN A 225 -0.44 -4.23 21.19
CA GLN A 225 -0.82 -5.19 22.25
C GLN A 225 0.24 -5.28 23.36
N LEU A 226 1.52 -5.26 23.01
CA LEU A 226 2.63 -5.29 23.99
C LEU A 226 2.62 -4.04 24.87
N THR A 227 2.39 -2.87 24.29
CA THR A 227 2.30 -1.61 25.03
C THR A 227 1.14 -1.64 26.04
N GLN A 228 -0.02 -2.17 25.65
CA GLN A 228 -1.17 -2.31 26.55
C GLN A 228 -0.90 -3.26 27.72
N LYS A 229 -0.16 -4.36 27.49
CA LYS A 229 0.20 -5.31 28.56
C LYS A 229 1.21 -4.75 29.53
N SER A 230 2.16 -3.92 29.05
CA SER A 230 3.17 -3.29 29.91
C SER A 230 2.54 -2.34 30.95
N TYR A 231 1.47 -1.62 30.58
CA TYR A 231 0.75 -0.75 31.53
C TYR A 231 0.00 -1.50 32.62
N LYS A 232 -0.49 -2.72 32.36
CA LYS A 232 -1.19 -3.54 33.37
C LYS A 232 -0.26 -4.16 34.41
N GLY A 233 1.03 -4.26 34.14
CA GLY A 233 2.05 -4.79 35.06
C GLY A 233 2.48 -3.82 36.16
N PHE A 234 2.23 -2.51 36.02
CA PHE A 234 2.61 -1.48 37.00
C PHE A 234 1.53 -1.20 38.06
N LEU A 235 0.35 -1.84 37.94
CA LEU A 235 -0.79 -1.64 38.87
C LEU A 235 -1.02 -2.85 39.79
N ARG A 236 0.04 -3.61 40.11
CA ARG A 236 0.02 -4.68 41.11
C ARG A 236 0.95 -4.38 42.24
#